data_e4d7ba7de0f13dcb66031faa01af6843
#
_entry.id   e4d7ba7de0f13dcb66031faa01af6843
#
_cell.length_a   1.000
_cell.length_b   1.000
_cell.length_c   1.000
_cell.angle_alpha   90.00
_cell.angle_beta   90.00
_cell.angle_gamma   90.00
#
_symmetry.space_group_name_H-M   'P 1'
#
loop_
_entity.id
_entity.type
_entity.pdbx_description
1 polymer ?
#
loop_
_entity_poly.entity_id
_entity_poly.type
_entity_poly.pdbx_seq_one_letter_code
_entity_poly.pdbx_strand_id
1 'polypeptide(L)'
;GYFEEVGFDLIKISVKASNVPLMIEAYRQLAEATDHPLHLGVTEAGPLPGGYIKATAGIATLLAEGIGDTIRYSLTADPVEEAKAGRALLEAYGLRERKNVDLIACPSCGRAEVDVIAVAEQARDALAGKELPLQIAVMGCVVNGPGEARDADLGIAAGRHRGHLFVKGVNVAVVPEDEMVPT
;
A
#
# COMPACT_ATOMS: atom_id res chain seq x y z
N GLY A 1 29.53 -22.72 -7.63
CA GLY A 1 30.47 -21.98 -6.79
C GLY A 1 30.79 -22.73 -5.50
N TYR A 2 31.56 -22.14 -4.57
CA TYR A 2 32.05 -22.81 -3.33
C TYR A 2 30.95 -23.51 -2.52
N PHE A 3 29.77 -22.91 -2.36
CA PHE A 3 28.68 -23.53 -1.63
C PHE A 3 28.14 -24.79 -2.31
N GLU A 4 28.06 -24.79 -3.63
CA GLU A 4 27.66 -25.99 -4.42
C GLU A 4 28.70 -27.11 -4.28
N GLU A 5 30.00 -26.77 -4.30
CA GLU A 5 31.10 -27.71 -4.10
C GLU A 5 31.04 -28.43 -2.74
N VAL A 6 30.52 -27.74 -1.70
CA VAL A 6 30.34 -28.32 -0.35
C VAL A 6 28.94 -28.90 -0.14
N GLY A 7 28.09 -28.92 -1.18
CA GLY A 7 26.75 -29.48 -1.13
C GLY A 7 25.74 -28.64 -0.35
N PHE A 8 25.95 -27.32 -0.26
CA PHE A 8 25.05 -26.38 0.38
C PHE A 8 24.28 -25.55 -0.65
N ASP A 9 22.98 -25.79 -0.79
CA ASP A 9 22.10 -25.20 -1.79
C ASP A 9 21.06 -24.19 -1.22
N LEU A 10 20.94 -24.09 0.11
CA LEU A 10 20.01 -23.18 0.78
C LEU A 10 20.56 -21.73 0.80
N ILE A 11 20.73 -21.17 -0.41
CA ILE A 11 21.34 -19.87 -0.64
C ILE A 11 20.24 -18.85 -1.02
N LYS A 12 20.34 -17.67 -0.47
CA LYS A 12 19.58 -16.49 -0.87
C LYS A 12 20.54 -15.31 -1.04
N ILE A 13 20.48 -14.62 -2.18
CA ILE A 13 21.44 -13.57 -2.55
C ILE A 13 20.83 -12.18 -2.34
N SER A 14 21.67 -11.25 -1.89
CA SER A 14 21.26 -9.86 -1.68
C SER A 14 22.39 -8.91 -2.08
N VAL A 15 22.10 -7.98 -3.00
CA VAL A 15 23.00 -6.91 -3.46
C VAL A 15 22.36 -5.56 -3.20
N LYS A 16 22.61 -5.00 -2.03
CA LYS A 16 21.95 -3.77 -1.59
C LYS A 16 22.84 -2.55 -1.80
N ALA A 17 22.19 -1.45 -2.17
CA ALA A 17 22.83 -0.14 -2.22
C ALA A 17 21.88 0.93 -1.64
N SER A 18 22.45 2.06 -1.22
CA SER A 18 21.67 3.23 -0.81
C SER A 18 21.22 4.08 -2.01
N ASN A 19 21.87 3.92 -3.15
CA ASN A 19 21.48 4.53 -4.43
C ASN A 19 20.46 3.62 -5.12
N VAL A 20 19.22 4.09 -5.28
CA VAL A 20 18.11 3.28 -5.80
C VAL A 20 18.32 2.84 -7.24
N PRO A 21 18.67 3.72 -8.20
CA PRO A 21 18.95 3.29 -9.57
C PRO A 21 20.06 2.24 -9.66
N LEU A 22 21.14 2.40 -8.92
CA LEU A 22 22.24 1.43 -8.87
C LEU A 22 21.77 0.08 -8.32
N MET A 23 20.96 0.09 -7.27
CA MET A 23 20.40 -1.13 -6.66
C MET A 23 19.51 -1.87 -7.65
N ILE A 24 18.61 -1.16 -8.34
CA ILE A 24 17.72 -1.74 -9.34
C ILE A 24 18.53 -2.43 -10.44
N GLU A 25 19.51 -1.74 -11.00
CA GLU A 25 20.34 -2.27 -12.08
C GLU A 25 21.14 -3.49 -11.63
N ALA A 26 21.71 -3.47 -10.43
CA ALA A 26 22.45 -4.60 -9.87
C ALA A 26 21.56 -5.85 -9.71
N TYR A 27 20.30 -5.69 -9.27
CA TYR A 27 19.38 -6.82 -9.16
C TYR A 27 18.90 -7.33 -10.52
N ARG A 28 18.72 -6.47 -11.53
CA ARG A 28 18.40 -6.92 -12.89
C ARG A 28 19.50 -7.82 -13.45
N GLN A 29 20.75 -7.36 -13.36
CA GLN A 29 21.91 -8.16 -13.79
C GLN A 29 22.04 -9.46 -12.99
N LEU A 30 21.77 -9.42 -11.69
CA LEU A 30 21.84 -10.60 -10.85
C LEU A 30 20.73 -11.61 -11.19
N ALA A 31 19.53 -11.14 -11.48
CA ALA A 31 18.40 -11.99 -11.89
C ALA A 31 18.67 -12.72 -13.22
N GLU A 32 19.43 -12.11 -14.12
CA GLU A 32 19.89 -12.76 -15.36
C GLU A 32 21.02 -13.77 -15.13
N ALA A 33 21.78 -13.61 -14.05
CA ALA A 33 23.00 -14.39 -13.79
C ALA A 33 22.78 -15.61 -12.90
N THR A 34 21.64 -15.73 -12.20
CA THR A 34 21.39 -16.80 -11.22
C THR A 34 19.89 -17.09 -11.03
N ASP A 35 19.60 -18.35 -10.75
CA ASP A 35 18.27 -18.83 -10.36
C ASP A 35 18.07 -18.85 -8.83
N HIS A 36 19.06 -18.45 -8.04
CA HIS A 36 18.94 -18.38 -6.60
C HIS A 36 17.94 -17.31 -6.15
N PRO A 37 17.16 -17.55 -5.10
CA PRO A 37 16.25 -16.54 -4.54
C PRO A 37 16.95 -15.22 -4.20
N LEU A 38 16.30 -14.12 -4.56
CA LEU A 38 16.80 -12.76 -4.35
C LEU A 38 16.10 -12.07 -3.19
N HIS A 39 16.91 -11.47 -2.30
CA HIS A 39 16.41 -10.68 -1.18
C HIS A 39 16.59 -9.18 -1.44
N LEU A 40 15.49 -8.54 -1.80
CA LEU A 40 15.47 -7.13 -2.16
C LEU A 40 15.57 -6.21 -0.93
N GLY A 41 16.21 -5.06 -1.10
CA GLY A 41 16.20 -4.00 -0.12
C GLY A 41 17.12 -2.85 -0.49
N VAL A 42 16.68 -1.63 -0.17
CA VAL A 42 17.53 -0.44 -0.18
C VAL A 42 18.18 -0.34 1.18
N THR A 43 19.51 -0.29 1.24
CA THR A 43 20.23 -0.12 2.50
C THR A 43 20.27 1.35 2.90
N GLU A 44 20.24 1.61 4.21
CA GLU A 44 20.36 2.98 4.75
C GLU A 44 19.37 3.95 4.09
N ALA A 45 18.09 3.54 4.01
CA ALA A 45 17.09 4.35 3.34
C ALA A 45 16.84 5.68 4.07
N GLY A 46 17.00 5.70 5.39
CA GLY A 46 16.89 6.90 6.21
C GLY A 46 15.58 7.00 7.01
N PRO A 47 15.33 8.15 7.65
CA PRO A 47 14.13 8.37 8.46
C PRO A 47 12.87 8.55 7.60
N LEU A 48 11.71 8.42 8.26
CA LEU A 48 10.40 8.71 7.68
C LEU A 48 10.25 10.23 7.40
N PRO A 49 9.51 10.65 6.36
CA PRO A 49 8.90 9.81 5.32
C PRO A 49 9.87 9.46 4.16
N GLY A 50 11.02 10.11 4.05
CA GLY A 50 11.93 9.99 2.93
C GLY A 50 12.48 8.57 2.72
N GLY A 51 12.84 7.91 3.81
CA GLY A 51 13.31 6.52 3.80
C GLY A 51 12.27 5.55 3.26
N TYR A 52 11.01 5.78 3.60
CA TYR A 52 9.88 5.01 3.11
C TYR A 52 9.75 5.10 1.59
N ILE A 53 9.74 6.31 1.07
CA ILE A 53 9.62 6.58 -0.38
C ILE A 53 10.80 5.94 -1.12
N LYS A 54 12.01 6.13 -0.61
CA LYS A 54 13.24 5.63 -1.21
C LYS A 54 13.29 4.10 -1.27
N ALA A 55 12.96 3.42 -0.17
CA ALA A 55 12.92 1.96 -0.10
C ALA A 55 11.82 1.39 -1.00
N THR A 56 10.62 1.99 -0.95
CA THR A 56 9.50 1.58 -1.80
C THR A 56 9.83 1.73 -3.28
N ALA A 57 10.43 2.83 -3.71
CA ALA A 57 10.79 3.04 -5.11
C ALA A 57 11.71 1.93 -5.66
N GLY A 58 12.71 1.52 -4.89
CA GLY A 58 13.61 0.45 -5.32
C GLY A 58 12.97 -0.94 -5.33
N ILE A 59 12.30 -1.30 -4.24
CA ILE A 59 11.69 -2.62 -4.10
C ILE A 59 10.51 -2.79 -5.06
N ALA A 60 9.63 -1.79 -5.16
CA ALA A 60 8.44 -1.82 -6.01
C ALA A 60 8.78 -2.00 -7.49
N THR A 61 9.81 -1.30 -7.97
CA THR A 61 10.27 -1.42 -9.36
C THR A 61 10.63 -2.87 -9.70
N LEU A 62 11.43 -3.51 -8.86
CA LEU A 62 11.87 -4.89 -9.10
C LEU A 62 10.72 -5.89 -8.98
N LEU A 63 9.83 -5.72 -7.99
CA LEU A 63 8.64 -6.56 -7.86
C LEU A 63 7.71 -6.47 -9.07
N ALA A 64 7.56 -5.27 -9.66
CA ALA A 64 6.77 -5.08 -10.89
C ALA A 64 7.37 -5.82 -12.10
N GLU A 65 8.68 -6.05 -12.09
CA GLU A 65 9.42 -6.81 -13.11
C GLU A 65 9.48 -8.33 -12.81
N GLY A 66 8.85 -8.78 -11.71
CA GLY A 66 8.89 -10.18 -11.28
C GLY A 66 10.21 -10.57 -10.62
N ILE A 67 11.05 -9.62 -10.22
CA ILE A 67 12.35 -9.85 -9.59
C ILE A 67 12.21 -9.74 -8.07
N GLY A 68 12.63 -10.78 -7.34
CA GLY A 68 12.72 -10.83 -5.89
C GLY A 68 11.75 -11.79 -5.23
N ASP A 69 12.25 -12.52 -4.23
CA ASP A 69 11.52 -13.55 -3.49
C ASP A 69 11.23 -13.14 -2.05
N THR A 70 12.05 -12.28 -1.49
CA THR A 70 11.87 -11.69 -0.16
C THR A 70 12.28 -10.24 -0.16
N ILE A 71 11.70 -9.45 0.74
CA ILE A 71 11.97 -8.00 0.83
C ILE A 71 12.37 -7.59 2.24
N ARG A 72 13.10 -6.47 2.36
CA ARG A 72 13.40 -5.79 3.62
C ARG A 72 13.37 -4.28 3.42
N TYR A 73 12.68 -3.59 4.29
CA TYR A 73 12.87 -2.17 4.52
C TYR A 73 14.04 -1.96 5.50
N SER A 74 14.74 -0.83 5.40
CA SER A 74 15.83 -0.44 6.31
C SER A 74 15.64 1.03 6.66
N LEU A 75 14.76 1.28 7.63
CA LEU A 75 14.36 2.62 8.03
C LEU A 75 15.05 3.02 9.34
N THR A 76 15.29 4.32 9.50
CA THR A 76 15.64 4.90 10.80
C THR A 76 14.33 5.19 11.55
N ALA A 77 13.67 4.12 12.02
CA ALA A 77 12.37 4.15 12.68
C ALA A 77 12.19 2.88 13.56
N ASP A 78 11.05 2.78 14.25
CA ASP A 78 10.67 1.54 14.95
C ASP A 78 10.61 0.37 13.93
N PRO A 79 11.21 -0.81 14.24
CA PRO A 79 11.20 -1.97 13.34
C PRO A 79 9.80 -2.44 12.91
N VAL A 80 8.77 -2.15 13.71
CA VAL A 80 7.38 -2.44 13.35
C VAL A 80 6.95 -1.67 12.11
N GLU A 81 7.45 -0.45 11.91
CA GLU A 81 7.15 0.35 10.71
C GLU A 81 7.73 -0.28 9.43
N GLU A 82 8.88 -0.94 9.51
CA GLU A 82 9.45 -1.69 8.39
C GLU A 82 8.55 -2.86 7.98
N ALA A 83 8.04 -3.60 8.97
CA ALA A 83 7.14 -4.72 8.74
C ALA A 83 5.80 -4.27 8.14
N LYS A 84 5.23 -3.16 8.65
CA LYS A 84 4.01 -2.54 8.10
C LYS A 84 4.21 -2.11 6.66
N ALA A 85 5.32 -1.42 6.38
CA ALA A 85 5.66 -0.96 5.04
C ALA A 85 5.78 -2.11 4.03
N GLY A 86 6.54 -3.13 4.39
CA GLY A 86 6.73 -4.30 3.54
C GLY A 86 5.43 -5.04 3.27
N ARG A 87 4.59 -5.19 4.28
CA ARG A 87 3.28 -5.80 4.15
C ARG A 87 2.37 -4.98 3.23
N ALA A 88 2.25 -3.67 3.46
CA ALA A 88 1.43 -2.79 2.66
C ALA A 88 1.85 -2.79 1.18
N LEU A 89 3.15 -2.80 0.89
CA LEU A 89 3.66 -2.90 -0.46
C LEU A 89 3.24 -4.22 -1.14
N LEU A 90 3.41 -5.35 -0.46
CA LEU A 90 3.05 -6.66 -1.02
C LEU A 90 1.53 -6.80 -1.24
N GLU A 91 0.71 -6.24 -0.34
CA GLU A 91 -0.75 -6.19 -0.47
C GLU A 91 -1.17 -5.29 -1.65
N ALA A 92 -0.49 -4.15 -1.85
CA ALA A 92 -0.75 -3.25 -2.99
C ALA A 92 -0.44 -3.89 -4.35
N TYR A 93 0.56 -4.77 -4.41
CA TYR A 93 0.92 -5.53 -5.61
C TYR A 93 0.12 -6.84 -5.78
N GLY A 94 -0.79 -7.18 -4.85
CA GLY A 94 -1.50 -8.47 -4.87
C GLY A 94 -0.60 -9.68 -4.63
N LEU A 95 0.62 -9.48 -4.17
CA LEU A 95 1.59 -10.54 -3.84
C LEU A 95 1.35 -11.13 -2.44
N ARG A 96 0.46 -10.52 -1.68
CA ARG A 96 0.00 -10.98 -0.38
C ARG A 96 -1.48 -10.68 -0.21
N GLU A 97 -2.22 -11.62 0.37
CA GLU A 97 -3.61 -11.40 0.74
C GLU A 97 -3.75 -10.20 1.70
N ARG A 98 -4.63 -9.29 1.34
CA ARG A 98 -5.03 -8.19 2.21
C ARG A 98 -5.84 -8.73 3.38
N LYS A 99 -5.48 -8.31 4.59
CA LYS A 99 -6.22 -8.66 5.80
C LYS A 99 -6.95 -7.47 6.41
N ASN A 100 -6.50 -6.26 6.10
CA ASN A 100 -7.06 -5.03 6.65
C ASN A 100 -7.84 -4.27 5.59
N VAL A 101 -8.64 -3.32 6.07
CA VAL A 101 -9.36 -2.40 5.19
C VAL A 101 -8.38 -1.60 4.32
N ASP A 102 -8.72 -1.53 3.03
CA ASP A 102 -8.09 -0.61 2.07
C ASP A 102 -8.97 0.63 1.94
N LEU A 103 -8.50 1.74 2.47
CA LEU A 103 -9.22 2.99 2.42
C LEU A 103 -8.78 3.80 1.19
N ILE A 104 -9.69 3.99 0.26
CA ILE A 104 -9.52 4.87 -0.90
C ILE A 104 -10.23 6.18 -0.59
N ALA A 105 -9.51 7.31 -0.69
CA ALA A 105 -10.10 8.62 -0.49
C ALA A 105 -9.73 9.55 -1.63
N CYS A 106 -10.66 10.40 -2.05
CA CYS A 106 -10.36 11.41 -3.06
C CYS A 106 -9.49 12.54 -2.48
N PRO A 107 -8.72 13.26 -3.33
CA PRO A 107 -7.75 14.26 -2.87
C PRO A 107 -8.36 15.60 -2.43
N SER A 108 -9.65 15.66 -2.07
CA SER A 108 -10.32 16.88 -1.59
C SER A 108 -10.16 18.07 -2.54
N CYS A 109 -10.65 17.93 -3.77
CA CYS A 109 -10.59 18.99 -4.79
C CYS A 109 -11.65 20.10 -4.52
N GLY A 110 -11.66 21.17 -5.34
CA GLY A 110 -12.62 22.28 -5.21
C GLY A 110 -14.10 21.92 -5.38
N ARG A 111 -14.45 20.66 -5.65
CA ARG A 111 -15.81 20.12 -5.68
C ARG A 111 -16.20 19.41 -4.38
N ALA A 112 -15.28 19.26 -3.44
CA ALA A 112 -15.58 18.64 -2.15
C ALA A 112 -16.63 19.46 -1.40
N GLU A 113 -17.67 18.79 -0.92
CA GLU A 113 -18.79 19.39 -0.20
C GLU A 113 -18.66 19.17 1.31
N VAL A 114 -17.65 18.38 1.73
CA VAL A 114 -17.28 18.09 3.12
C VAL A 114 -15.78 18.14 3.29
N ASP A 115 -15.31 18.15 4.53
CA ASP A 115 -13.89 17.94 4.85
C ASP A 115 -13.53 16.45 4.67
N VAL A 116 -13.12 16.10 3.44
CA VAL A 116 -12.77 14.72 3.07
C VAL A 116 -11.64 14.18 3.92
N ILE A 117 -10.68 15.02 4.32
CA ILE A 117 -9.54 14.61 5.13
C ILE A 117 -10.04 14.16 6.49
N ALA A 118 -10.87 14.97 7.14
CA ALA A 118 -11.44 14.62 8.44
C ALA A 118 -12.30 13.34 8.38
N VAL A 119 -13.14 13.18 7.35
CA VAL A 119 -13.97 11.98 7.17
C VAL A 119 -13.11 10.74 6.91
N ALA A 120 -12.07 10.84 6.10
CA ALA A 120 -11.15 9.73 5.83
C ALA A 120 -10.36 9.34 7.09
N GLU A 121 -9.92 10.30 7.89
CA GLU A 121 -9.24 10.03 9.17
C GLU A 121 -10.17 9.36 10.17
N GLN A 122 -11.40 9.82 10.32
CA GLN A 122 -12.42 9.19 11.17
C GLN A 122 -12.71 7.75 10.72
N ALA A 123 -12.88 7.53 9.40
CA ALA A 123 -13.08 6.20 8.85
C ALA A 123 -11.88 5.28 9.13
N ARG A 124 -10.65 5.78 8.92
CA ARG A 124 -9.42 5.04 9.23
C ARG A 124 -9.38 4.63 10.71
N ASP A 125 -9.66 5.57 11.61
CA ASP A 125 -9.58 5.34 13.05
C ASP A 125 -10.68 4.40 13.56
N ALA A 126 -11.90 4.51 13.03
CA ALA A 126 -13.02 3.61 13.32
C ALA A 126 -12.78 2.18 12.82
N LEU A 127 -11.98 2.02 11.78
CA LEU A 127 -11.64 0.73 11.17
C LEU A 127 -10.29 0.17 11.64
N ALA A 128 -9.55 0.93 12.43
CA ALA A 128 -8.25 0.52 12.94
C ALA A 128 -8.35 -0.79 13.74
N GLY A 129 -7.48 -1.74 13.42
CA GLY A 129 -7.43 -3.05 14.08
C GLY A 129 -8.54 -4.04 13.69
N LYS A 130 -9.44 -3.67 12.77
CA LYS A 130 -10.43 -4.60 12.23
C LYS A 130 -9.82 -5.37 11.05
N GLU A 131 -9.73 -6.69 11.20
CA GLU A 131 -9.28 -7.58 10.13
C GLU A 131 -10.44 -7.83 9.14
N LEU A 132 -10.69 -6.85 8.27
CA LEU A 132 -11.70 -6.90 7.22
C LEU A 132 -11.01 -6.66 5.88
N PRO A 133 -10.92 -7.65 4.99
CA PRO A 133 -10.28 -7.48 3.67
C PRO A 133 -11.21 -6.76 2.69
N LEU A 134 -11.72 -5.61 3.09
CA LEU A 134 -12.65 -4.79 2.33
C LEU A 134 -11.96 -3.56 1.77
N GLN A 135 -12.38 -3.15 0.60
CA GLN A 135 -12.04 -1.86 0.02
C GLN A 135 -13.15 -0.86 0.29
N ILE A 136 -12.82 0.23 0.98
CA ILE A 136 -13.78 1.27 1.36
C ILE A 136 -13.39 2.58 0.68
N ALA A 137 -14.32 3.21 -0.01
CA ALA A 137 -14.12 4.48 -0.71
C ALA A 137 -14.76 5.65 0.04
N VAL A 138 -14.01 6.72 0.27
CA VAL A 138 -14.51 7.99 0.84
C VAL A 138 -14.35 9.09 -0.19
N MET A 139 -15.47 9.56 -0.72
CA MET A 139 -15.52 10.54 -1.82
C MET A 139 -16.21 11.82 -1.37
N GLY A 140 -15.57 12.96 -1.61
CA GLY A 140 -16.01 14.27 -1.13
C GLY A 140 -17.09 14.95 -1.95
N CYS A 141 -17.57 14.36 -3.03
CA CYS A 141 -18.66 14.93 -3.84
C CYS A 141 -19.53 13.86 -4.50
N VAL A 142 -20.77 14.20 -4.79
CA VAL A 142 -21.74 13.31 -5.47
C VAL A 142 -21.56 13.27 -6.99
N VAL A 143 -20.70 14.10 -7.57
CA VAL A 143 -20.50 14.18 -9.03
C VAL A 143 -19.65 13.02 -9.54
N ASN A 144 -18.46 12.84 -8.99
CA ASN A 144 -17.52 11.78 -9.37
C ASN A 144 -17.56 10.60 -8.40
N GLY A 145 -17.96 10.86 -7.12
CA GLY A 145 -17.94 9.88 -6.05
C GLY A 145 -18.62 8.55 -6.40
N PRO A 146 -19.82 8.53 -6.97
CA PRO A 146 -20.48 7.27 -7.33
C PRO A 146 -19.71 6.45 -8.38
N GLY A 147 -19.01 7.12 -9.30
CA GLY A 147 -18.17 6.45 -10.31
C GLY A 147 -16.89 5.88 -9.73
N GLU A 148 -16.22 6.66 -8.89
CA GLU A 148 -14.96 6.30 -8.27
C GLU A 148 -15.12 5.26 -7.14
N ALA A 149 -16.30 5.27 -6.45
CA ALA A 149 -16.64 4.30 -5.41
C ALA A 149 -17.24 2.99 -5.96
N ARG A 150 -17.44 2.88 -7.30
CA ARG A 150 -18.14 1.73 -7.91
C ARG A 150 -17.46 0.39 -7.63
N ASP A 151 -16.13 0.39 -7.69
CA ASP A 151 -15.34 -0.84 -7.60
C ASP A 151 -14.99 -1.20 -6.15
N ALA A 152 -15.30 -0.32 -5.20
CA ALA A 152 -15.13 -0.59 -3.78
C ALA A 152 -16.27 -1.45 -3.23
N ASP A 153 -15.97 -2.26 -2.19
CA ASP A 153 -17.00 -3.05 -1.50
C ASP A 153 -18.01 -2.15 -0.81
N LEU A 154 -17.54 -1.08 -0.18
CA LEU A 154 -18.36 -0.03 0.43
C LEU A 154 -17.88 1.34 -0.02
N GLY A 155 -18.79 2.29 -0.18
CA GLY A 155 -18.43 3.65 -0.57
C GLY A 155 -19.31 4.69 0.10
N ILE A 156 -18.72 5.84 0.41
CA ILE A 156 -19.42 7.05 0.85
C ILE A 156 -19.13 8.13 -0.20
N ALA A 157 -20.16 8.69 -0.81
CA ALA A 157 -20.06 9.90 -1.62
C ALA A 157 -20.76 11.03 -0.88
N ALA A 158 -19.98 11.96 -0.36
CA ALA A 158 -20.50 13.08 0.41
C ALA A 158 -21.15 14.14 -0.49
N GLY A 159 -22.27 14.68 -0.04
CA GLY A 159 -22.97 15.83 -0.58
C GLY A 159 -23.23 16.83 0.55
N ARG A 160 -23.86 17.96 0.23
CA ARG A 160 -24.17 18.98 1.24
C ARG A 160 -25.03 18.41 2.36
N HIS A 161 -24.45 18.33 3.57
CA HIS A 161 -25.10 17.85 4.80
C HIS A 161 -25.64 16.40 4.73
N ARG A 162 -25.16 15.58 3.79
CA ARG A 162 -25.59 14.20 3.62
C ARG A 162 -24.53 13.36 2.94
N GLY A 163 -24.50 12.05 3.22
CA GLY A 163 -23.71 11.05 2.56
C GLY A 163 -24.55 10.03 1.82
N HIS A 164 -24.13 9.68 0.61
CA HIS A 164 -24.70 8.56 -0.15
C HIS A 164 -23.85 7.32 0.11
N LEU A 165 -24.46 6.27 0.65
CA LEU A 165 -23.81 5.00 0.93
C LEU A 165 -23.97 4.05 -0.25
N PHE A 166 -22.87 3.47 -0.69
CA PHE A 166 -22.82 2.51 -1.77
C PHE A 166 -22.31 1.17 -1.27
N VAL A 167 -22.91 0.11 -1.76
CA VAL A 167 -22.43 -1.26 -1.62
C VAL A 167 -22.22 -1.81 -3.03
N LYS A 168 -20.98 -2.13 -3.40
CA LYS A 168 -20.62 -2.61 -4.74
C LYS A 168 -21.24 -1.75 -5.86
N GLY A 169 -21.09 -0.44 -5.74
CA GLY A 169 -21.57 0.53 -6.71
C GLY A 169 -23.07 0.84 -6.68
N VAL A 170 -23.86 0.16 -5.84
CA VAL A 170 -25.31 0.41 -5.72
C VAL A 170 -25.57 1.34 -4.54
N ASN A 171 -26.28 2.46 -4.77
CA ASN A 171 -26.70 3.35 -3.67
C ASN A 171 -27.74 2.64 -2.81
N VAL A 172 -27.44 2.42 -1.54
CA VAL A 172 -28.29 1.68 -0.59
C VAL A 172 -28.92 2.57 0.45
N ALA A 173 -28.33 3.74 0.74
CA ALA A 173 -28.87 4.67 1.73
C ALA A 173 -28.35 6.10 1.51
N VAL A 174 -29.09 7.05 2.08
CA VAL A 174 -28.65 8.44 2.22
C VAL A 174 -28.74 8.77 3.71
N VAL A 175 -27.62 9.21 4.30
CA VAL A 175 -27.50 9.51 5.72
C VAL A 175 -27.10 10.97 5.93
N PRO A 176 -27.44 11.59 7.07
CA PRO A 176 -26.90 12.89 7.47
C PRO A 176 -25.37 12.87 7.56
N GLU A 177 -24.75 14.05 7.47
CA GLU A 177 -23.29 14.19 7.48
C GLU A 177 -22.64 13.63 8.76
N ASP A 178 -23.26 13.84 9.90
CA ASP A 178 -22.85 13.38 11.22
C ASP A 178 -23.02 11.85 11.42
N GLU A 179 -23.75 11.18 10.54
CA GLU A 179 -23.94 9.72 10.54
C GLU A 179 -23.11 8.98 9.48
N MET A 180 -22.31 9.70 8.69
CA MET A 180 -21.49 9.06 7.63
C MET A 180 -20.46 8.08 8.17
N VAL A 181 -19.87 8.41 9.31
CA VAL A 181 -18.95 7.54 10.06
C VAL A 181 -19.48 7.46 11.49
N PRO A 182 -20.21 6.41 11.84
CA PRO A 182 -20.71 6.24 13.20
C PRO A 182 -19.54 6.09 14.17
N THR A 183 -19.60 6.81 15.29
CA THR A 183 -18.65 6.72 16.41
C THR A 183 -18.78 5.41 17.19
#